data_d8940bca646ef7a672d0d66442a45f82
#
_entry.id   d8940bca646ef7a672d0d66442a45f82
#
_cell.length_a   1.000
_cell.length_b   1.000
_cell.length_c   1.000
_cell.angle_alpha   90.00
_cell.angle_beta   90.00
_cell.angle_gamma   90.00
#
_symmetry.space_group_name_H-M   'P 1'
#
loop_
_entity.id
_entity.type
_entity.pdbx_description
1 polymer ?
#
loop_
_entity_poly.entity_id
_entity_poly.type
_entity_poly.pdbx_seq_one_letter_code
_entity_poly.pdbx_strand_id
1 'polypeptide(L)'
;MRHRQRPGCEAAIEKHSLEGTRWLICTPSWQHPARAAAKLFGLETAEDDVISSVMEIDETTGCLTGKIETVAYGDGKYEVTKKWCDRNGVDLKDCVFYTDSMSDVLLMEHVGTPVAVNPDARLRAFAKERGWQIVDWGVAEARARKPRYSYGCLNFGGSHVGPG
;
A
#
# COMPACT_ATOMS: atom_id res chain seq x y z
N MET A 1 -5.29 -12.13 6.61
CA MET A 1 -5.23 -10.76 6.09
C MET A 1 -6.55 -10.30 5.49
N ARG A 2 -7.36 -11.16 4.84
CA ARG A 2 -8.67 -10.78 4.26
C ARG A 2 -9.61 -10.03 5.22
N HIS A 3 -9.62 -10.33 6.51
CA HIS A 3 -10.43 -9.61 7.52
C HIS A 3 -9.97 -8.17 7.82
N ARG A 4 -8.94 -7.66 7.15
CA ARG A 4 -8.54 -6.25 7.19
C ARG A 4 -8.94 -5.48 5.93
N GLN A 5 -9.54 -6.17 4.97
CA GLN A 5 -10.05 -5.56 3.77
C GLN A 5 -11.32 -4.76 4.13
N ARG A 6 -11.43 -3.56 3.59
CA ARG A 6 -12.67 -2.78 3.73
C ARG A 6 -13.75 -3.38 2.83
N PRO A 7 -15.00 -3.54 3.29
CA PRO A 7 -16.07 -4.18 2.51
C PRO A 7 -16.24 -3.60 1.10
N GLY A 8 -16.18 -2.27 0.97
CA GLY A 8 -16.31 -1.60 -0.33
C GLY A 8 -15.16 -1.83 -1.31
N CYS A 9 -14.03 -2.37 -0.85
CA CYS A 9 -12.88 -2.65 -1.72
C CYS A 9 -13.21 -3.75 -2.75
N GLU A 10 -13.88 -4.82 -2.34
CA GLU A 10 -14.25 -5.92 -3.24
C GLU A 10 -15.20 -5.44 -4.34
N ALA A 11 -16.21 -4.65 -3.97
CA ALA A 11 -17.15 -4.08 -4.92
C ALA A 11 -16.47 -3.15 -5.95
N ALA A 12 -15.47 -2.36 -5.52
CA ALA A 12 -14.70 -1.52 -6.42
C ALA A 12 -13.84 -2.34 -7.39
N ILE A 13 -13.19 -3.40 -6.89
CA ILE A 13 -12.41 -4.32 -7.72
C ILE A 13 -13.31 -5.00 -8.76
N GLU A 14 -14.44 -5.56 -8.32
CA GLU A 14 -15.40 -6.24 -9.19
C GLU A 14 -15.90 -5.31 -10.30
N LYS A 15 -16.34 -4.09 -9.94
CA LYS A 15 -16.79 -3.10 -10.90
C LYS A 15 -15.76 -2.85 -12.01
N HIS A 16 -14.54 -2.52 -11.65
CA HIS A 16 -13.50 -2.20 -12.62
C HIS A 16 -13.02 -3.44 -13.40
N SER A 17 -13.06 -4.63 -12.79
CA SER A 17 -12.73 -5.87 -13.51
C SER A 17 -13.76 -6.16 -14.61
N LEU A 18 -15.05 -5.90 -14.37
CA LEU A 18 -16.10 -6.01 -15.39
C LEU A 18 -15.93 -5.00 -16.53
N GLU A 19 -15.33 -3.85 -16.24
CA GLU A 19 -14.99 -2.82 -17.22
C GLU A 19 -13.67 -3.13 -17.99
N GLY A 20 -12.99 -4.23 -17.68
CA GLY A 20 -11.72 -4.63 -18.29
C GLY A 20 -10.54 -3.75 -17.83
N THR A 21 -10.68 -3.05 -16.72
CA THR A 21 -9.66 -2.15 -16.19
C THR A 21 -8.51 -2.94 -15.57
N ARG A 22 -7.28 -2.60 -15.90
CA ARG A 22 -6.07 -3.14 -15.28
C ARG A 22 -5.89 -2.55 -13.89
N TRP A 23 -5.59 -3.41 -12.92
CA TRP A 23 -5.33 -3.02 -11.53
C TRP A 23 -3.85 -2.89 -11.23
N LEU A 24 -3.51 -1.86 -10.46
CA LEU A 24 -2.19 -1.67 -9.90
C LEU A 24 -2.28 -1.47 -8.40
N ILE A 25 -1.27 -1.96 -7.69
CA ILE A 25 -1.06 -1.60 -6.29
C ILE A 25 0.06 -0.56 -6.24
N CYS A 26 -0.22 0.58 -5.59
CA CYS A 26 0.79 1.59 -5.31
C CYS A 26 0.91 1.80 -3.80
N THR A 27 2.05 1.40 -3.22
CA THR A 27 2.23 1.33 -1.77
C THR A 27 3.63 1.75 -1.33
N PRO A 28 3.77 2.45 -0.20
CA PRO A 28 5.08 2.73 0.39
C PRO A 28 5.78 1.49 0.95
N SER A 29 5.06 0.37 1.10
CA SER A 29 5.65 -0.89 1.52
C SER A 29 6.72 -1.35 0.53
N TRP A 30 7.66 -2.18 0.97
CA TRP A 30 8.65 -2.75 0.06
C TRP A 30 8.05 -3.91 -0.77
N GLN A 31 8.74 -4.31 -1.83
CA GLN A 31 8.20 -5.13 -2.92
C GLN A 31 7.65 -6.50 -2.48
N HIS A 32 8.31 -7.20 -1.56
CA HIS A 32 7.86 -8.56 -1.19
C HIS A 32 6.52 -8.60 -0.44
N PRO A 33 6.31 -7.83 0.66
CA PRO A 33 5.00 -7.79 1.30
C PRO A 33 3.92 -7.18 0.41
N ALA A 34 4.26 -6.24 -0.47
CA ALA A 34 3.31 -5.66 -1.41
C ALA A 34 2.78 -6.72 -2.40
N ARG A 35 3.65 -7.53 -3.00
CA ARG A 35 3.28 -8.63 -3.88
C ARG A 35 2.49 -9.72 -3.15
N ALA A 36 2.88 -10.05 -1.92
CA ALA A 36 2.14 -11.01 -1.10
C ALA A 36 0.73 -10.51 -0.78
N ALA A 37 0.56 -9.21 -0.54
CA ALA A 37 -0.75 -8.59 -0.33
C ALA A 37 -1.60 -8.64 -1.60
N ALA A 38 -1.04 -8.34 -2.77
CA ALA A 38 -1.73 -8.41 -4.05
C ALA A 38 -2.36 -9.81 -4.26
N LYS A 39 -1.57 -10.87 -4.09
CA LYS A 39 -2.05 -12.26 -4.20
C LYS A 39 -3.16 -12.58 -3.20
N LEU A 40 -3.06 -12.08 -1.97
CA LEU A 40 -4.10 -12.31 -0.94
C LEU A 40 -5.43 -11.63 -1.26
N PHE A 41 -5.39 -10.52 -1.98
CA PHE A 41 -6.60 -9.82 -2.42
C PHE A 41 -7.16 -10.36 -3.74
N GLY A 42 -6.54 -11.39 -4.30
CA GLY A 42 -6.96 -11.99 -5.58
C GLY A 42 -6.70 -11.08 -6.78
N LEU A 43 -5.81 -10.12 -6.62
CA LEU A 43 -5.32 -9.31 -7.72
C LEU A 43 -4.25 -10.14 -8.44
N GLU A 44 -4.61 -10.72 -9.58
CA GLU A 44 -3.66 -11.32 -10.51
C GLU A 44 -2.93 -10.19 -11.26
N THR A 45 -2.05 -9.53 -10.54
CA THR A 45 -1.22 -8.47 -11.12
C THR A 45 0.06 -9.10 -11.66
N ALA A 46 0.50 -8.65 -12.83
CA ALA A 46 1.86 -8.90 -13.27
C ALA A 46 2.85 -8.35 -12.23
N GLU A 47 4.08 -8.87 -12.18
CA GLU A 47 5.06 -8.37 -11.19
C GLU A 47 5.25 -6.86 -11.27
N ASP A 48 5.17 -6.30 -12.48
CA ASP A 48 5.29 -4.86 -12.74
C ASP A 48 4.07 -4.03 -12.31
N ASP A 49 2.94 -4.68 -11.96
CA ASP A 49 1.72 -3.97 -11.53
C ASP A 49 1.70 -3.66 -10.03
N VAL A 50 2.78 -3.97 -9.34
CA VAL A 50 2.99 -3.61 -7.94
C VAL A 50 4.05 -2.52 -7.84
N ILE A 51 3.60 -1.27 -7.82
CA ILE A 51 4.43 -0.09 -7.59
C ILE A 51 4.67 0.03 -6.09
N SER A 52 5.92 -0.15 -5.68
CA SER A 52 6.31 -0.21 -4.27
C SER A 52 7.67 0.44 -4.04
N SER A 53 8.03 0.67 -2.79
CA SER A 53 9.42 0.97 -2.47
C SER A 53 10.30 -0.23 -2.75
N VAL A 54 11.50 0.00 -3.28
CA VAL A 54 12.47 -1.03 -3.63
C VAL A 54 13.69 -0.89 -2.75
N MET A 55 14.05 -1.98 -2.10
CA MET A 55 15.26 -2.07 -1.30
C MET A 55 16.31 -2.89 -2.07
N GLU A 56 17.55 -2.42 -2.03
CA GLU A 56 18.68 -3.11 -2.65
C GLU A 56 18.94 -4.43 -1.94
N ILE A 57 19.15 -5.47 -2.74
CA ILE A 57 19.52 -6.80 -2.25
C ILE A 57 20.93 -7.10 -2.80
N ASP A 58 21.82 -7.51 -1.93
CA ASP A 58 23.13 -8.02 -2.31
C ASP A 58 22.95 -9.35 -3.05
N GLU A 59 23.31 -9.39 -4.31
CA GLU A 59 23.12 -10.57 -5.18
C GLU A 59 23.91 -11.80 -4.72
N THR A 60 25.01 -11.57 -3.99
CA THR A 60 25.89 -12.65 -3.52
C THR A 60 25.34 -13.33 -2.27
N THR A 61 24.80 -12.54 -1.35
CA THR A 61 24.32 -13.02 -0.05
C THR A 61 22.80 -13.20 0.01
N GLY A 62 22.07 -12.58 -0.91
CA GLY A 62 20.60 -12.50 -0.87
C GLY A 62 20.05 -11.62 0.26
N CYS A 63 20.89 -10.89 0.96
CA CYS A 63 20.53 -10.03 2.08
C CYS A 63 20.25 -8.59 1.63
N LEU A 64 19.42 -7.89 2.41
CA LEU A 64 19.22 -6.45 2.23
C LEU A 64 20.52 -5.70 2.58
N THR A 65 20.94 -4.79 1.71
CA THR A 65 22.12 -3.94 1.95
C THR A 65 21.83 -2.76 2.88
N GLY A 66 20.55 -2.46 3.09
CA GLY A 66 20.09 -1.27 3.83
C GLY A 66 19.91 -0.04 2.96
N LYS A 67 20.25 -0.10 1.67
CA LYS A 67 19.96 1.00 0.74
C LYS A 67 18.55 0.90 0.18
N ILE A 68 17.95 2.04 -0.09
CA ILE A 68 16.64 2.16 -0.74
C ILE A 68 16.90 2.67 -2.16
N GLU A 69 16.52 1.90 -3.15
CA GLU A 69 16.64 2.28 -4.57
C GLU A 69 15.50 3.18 -5.01
N THR A 70 14.30 2.91 -4.50
CA THR A 70 13.08 3.62 -4.88
C THR A 70 12.19 3.82 -3.68
N VAL A 71 11.64 5.03 -3.54
CA VAL A 71 10.69 5.38 -2.46
C VAL A 71 9.33 5.69 -3.07
N ALA A 72 8.34 4.83 -2.83
CA ALA A 72 6.96 5.02 -3.27
C ALA A 72 6.10 5.70 -2.18
N TYR A 73 6.56 6.82 -1.64
CA TYR A 73 5.89 7.59 -0.59
C TYR A 73 5.91 9.09 -0.89
N GLY A 74 4.84 9.78 -0.56
CA GLY A 74 4.69 11.21 -0.84
C GLY A 74 4.87 11.50 -2.34
N ASP A 75 5.68 12.50 -2.65
CA ASP A 75 5.99 12.88 -4.04
C ASP A 75 6.66 11.74 -4.83
N GLY A 76 7.45 10.92 -4.16
CA GLY A 76 8.05 9.72 -4.77
C GLY A 76 7.01 8.74 -5.31
N LYS A 77 5.81 8.66 -4.70
CA LYS A 77 4.73 7.83 -5.24
C LYS A 77 4.27 8.32 -6.61
N TYR A 78 4.11 9.61 -6.79
CA TYR A 78 3.80 10.21 -8.10
C TYR A 78 4.88 9.89 -9.12
N GLU A 79 6.14 10.10 -8.78
CA GLU A 79 7.27 9.88 -9.69
C GLU A 79 7.36 8.43 -10.20
N VAL A 80 7.23 7.46 -9.28
CA VAL A 80 7.31 6.04 -9.67
C VAL A 80 6.07 5.60 -10.46
N THR A 81 4.89 6.12 -10.13
CA THR A 81 3.66 5.84 -10.86
C THR A 81 3.72 6.44 -12.27
N LYS A 82 4.18 7.68 -12.38
CA LYS A 82 4.38 8.32 -13.68
C LYS A 82 5.34 7.52 -14.56
N LYS A 83 6.50 7.11 -14.03
CA LYS A 83 7.47 6.27 -14.76
C LYS A 83 6.85 4.95 -15.21
N TRP A 84 6.01 4.34 -14.37
CA TRP A 84 5.28 3.13 -14.76
C TRP A 84 4.31 3.40 -15.91
N CYS A 85 3.53 4.47 -15.83
CA CYS A 85 2.58 4.88 -16.87
C CYS A 85 3.31 5.15 -18.20
N ASP A 86 4.40 5.93 -18.18
CA ASP A 86 5.19 6.26 -19.36
C ASP A 86 5.73 4.98 -20.05
N ARG A 87 6.20 3.99 -19.27
CA ARG A 87 6.72 2.71 -19.81
C ARG A 87 5.62 1.82 -20.41
N ASN A 88 4.39 1.92 -19.88
CA ASN A 88 3.28 1.08 -20.31
C ASN A 88 2.34 1.78 -21.31
N GLY A 89 2.64 3.01 -21.75
CA GLY A 89 1.81 3.77 -22.67
C GLY A 89 0.45 4.17 -22.09
N VAL A 90 0.38 4.38 -20.76
CA VAL A 90 -0.84 4.77 -20.04
C VAL A 90 -0.76 6.25 -19.71
N ASP A 91 -1.84 7.00 -19.97
CA ASP A 91 -1.95 8.38 -19.48
C ASP A 91 -2.50 8.37 -18.05
N LEU A 92 -1.85 9.11 -17.15
CA LEU A 92 -2.37 9.33 -15.80
C LEU A 92 -3.79 9.89 -15.79
N LYS A 93 -4.18 10.63 -16.84
CA LYS A 93 -5.53 11.18 -16.97
C LYS A 93 -6.59 10.11 -17.22
N ASP A 94 -6.20 8.92 -17.65
CA ASP A 94 -7.10 7.77 -17.81
C ASP A 94 -7.16 6.91 -16.54
N CYS A 95 -6.38 7.25 -15.52
CA CYS A 95 -6.29 6.47 -14.28
C CYS A 95 -7.30 6.92 -13.21
N VAL A 96 -7.82 5.94 -12.49
CA VAL A 96 -8.55 6.13 -11.22
C VAL A 96 -7.60 5.80 -10.08
N PHE A 97 -7.45 6.69 -9.11
CA PHE A 97 -6.58 6.46 -7.97
C PHE A 97 -7.34 6.54 -6.65
N TYR A 98 -7.29 5.47 -5.88
CA TYR A 98 -7.95 5.31 -4.59
C TYR A 98 -6.94 5.42 -3.45
N THR A 99 -7.15 6.34 -2.51
CA THR A 99 -6.30 6.47 -1.32
C THR A 99 -7.06 7.03 -0.13
N ASP A 100 -6.58 6.75 1.08
CA ASP A 100 -7.04 7.35 2.33
C ASP A 100 -6.04 8.36 2.92
N SER A 101 -4.91 8.57 2.25
CA SER A 101 -3.75 9.31 2.77
C SER A 101 -3.54 10.66 2.11
N MET A 102 -3.40 11.70 2.92
CA MET A 102 -3.01 13.04 2.47
C MET A 102 -1.60 13.08 1.84
N SER A 103 -0.72 12.11 2.15
CA SER A 103 0.61 12.03 1.54
C SER A 103 0.57 11.75 0.03
N ASP A 104 -0.56 11.30 -0.49
CA ASP A 104 -0.73 10.90 -1.88
C ASP A 104 -1.34 12.02 -2.76
N VAL A 105 -1.50 13.21 -2.19
CA VAL A 105 -2.18 14.34 -2.82
C VAL A 105 -1.58 14.71 -4.18
N LEU A 106 -0.25 14.67 -4.31
CA LEU A 106 0.41 14.99 -5.57
C LEU A 106 -0.03 14.03 -6.69
N LEU A 107 -0.10 12.74 -6.42
CA LEU A 107 -0.60 11.77 -7.40
C LEU A 107 -2.10 11.99 -7.69
N MET A 108 -2.91 12.27 -6.66
CA MET A 108 -4.34 12.57 -6.84
C MET A 108 -4.58 13.79 -7.75
N GLU A 109 -3.73 14.80 -7.70
CA GLU A 109 -3.84 16.00 -8.56
C GLU A 109 -3.54 15.72 -10.05
N HIS A 110 -2.82 14.63 -10.34
CA HIS A 110 -2.36 14.30 -11.68
C HIS A 110 -3.21 13.22 -12.37
N VAL A 111 -3.88 12.36 -11.64
CA VAL A 111 -4.77 11.34 -12.23
C VAL A 111 -6.07 11.96 -12.76
N GLY A 112 -6.77 11.23 -13.63
CA GLY A 112 -8.05 11.69 -14.18
C GLY A 112 -9.19 11.58 -13.17
N THR A 113 -9.18 10.56 -12.32
CA THR A 113 -10.25 10.35 -11.31
C THR A 113 -9.65 10.05 -9.94
N PRO A 114 -9.39 11.09 -9.14
CA PRO A 114 -8.97 10.92 -7.74
C PRO A 114 -10.16 10.56 -6.85
N VAL A 115 -10.01 9.53 -6.03
CA VAL A 115 -11.04 9.05 -5.10
C VAL A 115 -10.47 8.95 -3.68
N ALA A 116 -10.99 9.77 -2.76
CA ALA A 116 -10.61 9.73 -1.35
C ALA A 116 -11.47 8.67 -0.62
N VAL A 117 -10.83 7.60 -0.16
CA VAL A 117 -11.49 6.46 0.49
C VAL A 117 -11.34 6.56 2.00
N ASN A 118 -12.47 6.64 2.74
CA ASN A 118 -12.44 6.77 4.21
C ASN A 118 -11.40 7.80 4.69
N PRO A 119 -11.28 8.98 4.05
CA PRO A 119 -10.22 9.92 4.33
C PRO A 119 -10.28 10.46 5.76
N ASP A 120 -9.12 10.77 6.30
CA ASP A 120 -9.02 11.55 7.53
C ASP A 120 -9.59 12.98 7.34
N ALA A 121 -9.64 13.77 8.41
CA ALA A 121 -10.24 15.10 8.37
C ALA A 121 -9.51 16.04 7.38
N ARG A 122 -8.18 15.90 7.24
CA ARG A 122 -7.36 16.76 6.37
C ARG A 122 -7.60 16.43 4.89
N LEU A 123 -7.49 15.15 4.51
CA LEU A 123 -7.75 14.72 3.13
C LEU A 123 -9.22 14.96 2.75
N ARG A 124 -10.16 14.77 3.69
CA ARG A 124 -11.58 15.04 3.46
C ARG A 124 -11.85 16.52 3.15
N ALA A 125 -11.24 17.43 3.89
CA ALA A 125 -11.37 18.87 3.63
C ALA A 125 -10.79 19.24 2.28
N PHE A 126 -9.59 18.76 1.97
CA PHE A 126 -8.90 18.99 0.71
C PHE A 126 -9.68 18.42 -0.49
N ALA A 127 -10.18 17.19 -0.39
CA ALA A 127 -10.97 16.56 -1.44
C ALA A 127 -12.29 17.32 -1.71
N LYS A 128 -12.94 17.82 -0.66
CA LYS A 128 -14.13 18.69 -0.83
C LYS A 128 -13.83 19.99 -1.56
N GLU A 129 -12.73 20.65 -1.21
CA GLU A 129 -12.30 21.89 -1.86
C GLU A 129 -12.02 21.67 -3.36
N ARG A 130 -11.44 20.52 -3.71
CA ARG A 130 -11.11 20.16 -5.10
C ARG A 130 -12.25 19.49 -5.86
N GLY A 131 -13.40 19.25 -5.23
CA GLY A 131 -14.52 18.52 -5.84
C GLY A 131 -14.22 17.04 -6.12
N TRP A 132 -13.25 16.45 -5.42
CA TRP A 132 -12.90 15.04 -5.59
C TRP A 132 -13.95 14.12 -4.97
N GLN A 133 -14.09 12.95 -5.53
CA GLN A 133 -14.99 11.93 -5.00
C GLN A 133 -14.52 11.45 -3.62
N ILE A 134 -15.46 11.40 -2.68
CA ILE A 134 -15.23 10.86 -1.33
C ILE A 134 -16.15 9.64 -1.18
N VAL A 135 -15.57 8.50 -0.82
CA VAL A 135 -16.32 7.25 -0.62
C VAL A 135 -16.03 6.68 0.76
N ASP A 136 -17.01 5.97 1.30
CA ASP A 136 -16.84 5.18 2.51
C ASP A 136 -16.97 3.69 2.16
N TRP A 137 -15.88 2.96 2.29
CA TRP A 137 -15.83 1.51 2.08
C TRP A 137 -16.10 0.72 3.36
N GLY A 138 -16.60 1.37 4.39
CA GLY A 138 -16.82 0.75 5.70
C GLY A 138 -15.53 0.56 6.50
N VAL A 139 -15.67 -0.10 7.63
CA VAL A 139 -14.57 -0.42 8.53
C VAL A 139 -14.23 -1.90 8.37
N ALA A 140 -12.96 -2.22 8.21
CA ALA A 140 -12.52 -3.60 8.25
C ALA A 140 -12.92 -4.24 9.58
N GLU A 141 -13.44 -5.47 9.56
CA GLU A 141 -13.82 -6.18 10.78
C GLU A 141 -12.65 -6.18 11.78
N ALA A 142 -12.93 -5.64 12.97
CA ALA A 142 -11.95 -5.71 14.04
C ALA A 142 -11.73 -7.19 14.36
N ARG A 143 -10.49 -7.67 14.24
CA ARG A 143 -10.13 -8.98 14.80
C ARG A 143 -10.66 -9.03 16.22
N ALA A 144 -11.50 -10.03 16.54
CA ALA A 144 -11.75 -10.38 17.92
C ALA A 144 -10.40 -10.36 18.65
N ARG A 145 -10.27 -9.51 19.66
CA ARG A 145 -8.99 -9.29 20.34
C ARG A 145 -8.47 -10.64 20.78
N LYS A 146 -7.49 -11.20 20.07
CA LYS A 146 -6.67 -12.25 20.66
C LYS A 146 -6.05 -11.62 21.91
N PRO A 147 -6.03 -12.35 23.04
CA PRO A 147 -5.40 -11.85 24.23
C PRO A 147 -4.01 -11.32 23.86
N ARG A 148 -3.68 -10.14 24.34
CA ARG A 148 -2.36 -9.55 24.18
C ARG A 148 -1.35 -10.62 24.61
N TYR A 149 -0.56 -11.10 23.68
CA TYR A 149 0.70 -11.71 24.06
C TYR A 149 1.49 -10.59 24.71
N SER A 150 1.60 -10.64 26.04
CA SER A 150 2.66 -9.90 26.70
C SER A 150 3.95 -10.49 26.14
N TYR A 151 4.72 -9.69 25.43
CA TYR A 151 6.12 -10.01 25.19
C TYR A 151 6.77 -9.97 26.57
N GLY A 152 6.77 -11.11 27.27
CA GLY A 152 7.62 -11.30 28.40
C GLY A 152 9.05 -11.16 27.88
N CYS A 153 9.81 -10.23 28.44
CA CYS A 153 11.24 -10.17 28.21
C CYS A 153 11.78 -11.56 28.46
N LEU A 154 12.37 -12.18 27.45
CA LEU A 154 13.20 -13.37 27.63
C LEU A 154 14.40 -12.92 28.47
N ASN A 155 14.30 -13.08 29.79
CA ASN A 155 15.43 -12.98 30.68
C ASN A 155 16.33 -14.16 30.34
N PHE A 156 17.37 -13.92 29.56
CA PHE A 156 18.51 -14.83 29.50
C PHE A 156 19.18 -14.77 30.88
N GLY A 157 18.76 -15.67 31.78
CA GLY A 157 19.39 -15.88 33.04
C GLY A 157 20.85 -16.25 32.82
N GLY A 158 21.73 -15.31 33.10
CA GLY A 158 23.15 -15.58 33.23
C GLY A 158 23.36 -16.56 34.35
N SER A 159 23.89 -17.74 34.04
CA SER A 159 24.40 -18.69 35.02
C SER A 159 25.52 -18.05 35.82
N HIS A 160 25.21 -17.71 37.07
CA HIS A 160 26.21 -17.39 38.06
C HIS A 160 26.98 -18.66 38.37
N VAL A 161 28.20 -18.76 37.89
CA VAL A 161 29.18 -19.71 38.43
C VAL A 161 29.76 -19.04 39.68
N GLY A 162 29.33 -19.51 40.86
CA GLY A 162 29.93 -19.10 42.11
C GLY A 162 31.28 -19.78 42.30
N PRO A 163 32.24 -19.14 43.01
CA PRO A 163 33.52 -19.74 43.32
C PRO A 163 33.36 -20.66 44.54
N GLY A 164 33.94 -21.86 44.43
CA GLY A 164 34.21 -22.78 45.52
C GLY A 164 35.60 -23.34 45.38
#